data_4275f4253a8542a4ee8158e9da66550b
#
_entry.id   4275f4253a8542a4ee8158e9da66550b
#
_cell.length_a   1.000
_cell.length_b   1.000
_cell.length_c   1.000
_cell.angle_alpha   90.00
_cell.angle_beta   90.00
_cell.angle_gamma   90.00
#
_symmetry.space_group_name_H-M   'P 1'
#
loop_
_entity.id
_entity.type
_entity.pdbx_description
1 polymer ?
#
loop_
_entity_poly.entity_id
_entity_poly.type
_entity_poly.pdbx_seq_one_letter_code
_entity_poly.pdbx_strand_id
1 'polypeptide(L)'
;MNIYLDNAATTPLDPEVFEAMKPYMLNHFGNPSSTHSHGRTVKSAIEMGRKKIAEMLNCTPGEIIFTSGGTEADNAILVSGISTFGIRHVISSAIEHHAVCHTLEVLAQQGKIQLHLVGLDKKGHIDYDHLTHLLKTYSGAMVSLMHANNEIGNLLDLDRVGNLCEEHNAYFHSDTVQSVGHYPHDLKKLKIQAMTAAAHKFHGPKGIGFMYINKDKKIRPFVQGGAQERNIRGGTENTYGIVGLTAALELAYREMEAHKKHITALKARMIDRLVESIPGVTFNGDSADIEKSLYTVLNVSFPQSEENSMLLFNLDMEGISASGGSACSSGAATGSHVLNALYPGSQRGAVRFSFSKFNKPEEIDYTVDKLTAFFKVSV
;
A
#
# COMPACT_ATOMS: atom_id res chain seq x y z
N MET A 1 16.87 4.59 22.98
CA MET A 1 16.73 5.16 21.62
C MET A 1 15.25 5.22 21.28
N ASN A 2 14.84 6.10 20.39
CA ASN A 2 13.47 6.03 19.85
C ASN A 2 13.58 5.65 18.37
N ILE A 3 13.31 4.39 18.06
CA ILE A 3 13.56 3.78 16.75
C ILE A 3 12.22 3.45 16.11
N TYR A 4 11.97 3.96 14.90
CA TYR A 4 10.73 3.74 14.18
C TYR A 4 10.95 2.81 12.98
N LEU A 5 10.52 1.57 13.10
CA LEU A 5 10.59 0.51 12.10
C LEU A 5 9.18 0.01 11.68
N ASP A 6 8.19 0.91 11.69
CA ASP A 6 6.81 0.62 11.26
C ASP A 6 6.35 1.51 10.09
N ASN A 7 7.26 1.78 9.15
CA ASN A 7 7.01 2.66 8.01
C ASN A 7 5.97 2.11 7.01
N ALA A 8 5.72 0.81 6.98
CA ALA A 8 4.64 0.22 6.19
C ALA A 8 3.24 0.55 6.77
N ALA A 9 3.12 0.87 8.07
CA ALA A 9 1.88 1.39 8.65
C ALA A 9 1.68 2.87 8.27
N THR A 10 2.69 3.70 8.50
CA THR A 10 2.72 5.12 8.09
C THR A 10 4.15 5.62 8.16
N THR A 11 4.51 6.60 7.34
CA THR A 11 5.83 7.23 7.39
C THR A 11 5.79 8.59 8.08
N PRO A 12 6.92 9.07 8.65
CA PRO A 12 7.07 10.46 9.04
C PRO A 12 6.86 11.38 7.85
N LEU A 13 6.26 12.55 8.09
CA LEU A 13 6.16 13.59 7.07
C LEU A 13 7.55 14.16 6.76
N ASP A 14 7.89 14.25 5.47
CA ASP A 14 9.15 14.86 5.06
C ASP A 14 9.14 16.39 5.33
N PRO A 15 10.20 16.95 5.90
CA PRO A 15 10.28 18.40 6.16
C PRO A 15 10.12 19.26 4.89
N GLU A 16 10.67 18.84 3.74
CA GLU A 16 10.52 19.55 2.46
C GLU A 16 9.04 19.56 2.02
N VAL A 17 8.32 18.46 2.23
CA VAL A 17 6.88 18.36 1.98
C VAL A 17 6.09 19.30 2.88
N PHE A 18 6.43 19.38 4.16
CA PHE A 18 5.77 20.30 5.08
C PHE A 18 5.95 21.77 4.65
N GLU A 19 7.15 22.18 4.25
CA GLU A 19 7.38 23.54 3.78
C GLU A 19 6.62 23.85 2.48
N ALA A 20 6.44 22.88 1.59
CA ALA A 20 5.60 23.03 0.41
C ALA A 20 4.10 23.20 0.76
N MET A 21 3.60 22.55 1.80
CA MET A 21 2.21 22.64 2.26
C MET A 21 1.90 23.96 2.98
N LYS A 22 2.85 24.48 3.74
CA LYS A 22 2.69 25.62 4.67
C LYS A 22 2.04 26.87 4.06
N PRO A 23 2.38 27.34 2.84
CA PRO A 23 1.70 28.48 2.22
C PRO A 23 0.20 28.24 1.97
N TYR A 24 -0.18 26.99 1.66
CA TYR A 24 -1.58 26.61 1.40
C TYR A 24 -2.38 26.37 2.68
N MET A 25 -1.72 26.15 3.79
CA MET A 25 -2.35 26.09 5.10
C MET A 25 -2.61 27.47 5.71
N LEU A 26 -1.73 28.47 5.41
CA LEU A 26 -1.73 29.77 6.06
C LEU A 26 -2.25 30.91 5.16
N ASN A 27 -1.85 30.93 3.89
CA ASN A 27 -2.02 32.11 3.02
C ASN A 27 -3.01 31.86 1.87
N HIS A 28 -3.03 30.64 1.31
CA HIS A 28 -3.86 30.30 0.14
C HIS A 28 -5.09 29.48 0.56
N PHE A 29 -6.01 30.11 1.25
CA PHE A 29 -7.19 29.47 1.88
C PHE A 29 -8.45 29.50 1.01
N GLY A 30 -8.38 29.97 -0.25
CA GLY A 30 -9.55 30.12 -1.12
C GLY A 30 -10.22 28.78 -1.44
N ASN A 31 -11.55 28.80 -1.56
CA ASN A 31 -12.26 27.60 -2.06
C ASN A 31 -11.97 27.44 -3.57
N PRO A 32 -11.47 26.26 -4.03
CA PRO A 32 -11.11 26.05 -5.43
C PRO A 32 -12.31 26.15 -6.40
N SER A 33 -13.54 26.04 -5.92
CA SER A 33 -14.74 26.22 -6.72
C SER A 33 -15.12 27.69 -6.93
N SER A 34 -14.49 28.65 -6.22
CA SER A 34 -14.79 30.07 -6.33
C SER A 34 -14.11 30.70 -7.53
N THR A 35 -14.83 31.65 -8.18
CA THR A 35 -14.35 32.32 -9.40
C THR A 35 -13.38 33.49 -9.16
N HIS A 36 -13.30 34.01 -7.93
CA HIS A 36 -12.38 35.09 -7.56
C HIS A 36 -10.92 34.63 -7.48
N SER A 37 -9.99 35.58 -7.34
CA SER A 37 -8.53 35.32 -7.36
C SER A 37 -8.07 34.26 -6.34
N HIS A 38 -8.55 34.32 -5.09
CA HIS A 38 -8.19 33.32 -4.07
C HIS A 38 -8.56 31.90 -4.49
N GLY A 39 -9.77 31.70 -5.05
CA GLY A 39 -10.20 30.39 -5.55
C GLY A 39 -9.38 29.94 -6.76
N ARG A 40 -9.11 30.83 -7.71
CA ARG A 40 -8.29 30.49 -8.90
C ARG A 40 -6.86 30.07 -8.53
N THR A 41 -6.23 30.74 -7.56
CA THR A 41 -4.88 30.39 -7.08
C THR A 41 -4.85 28.96 -6.55
N VAL A 42 -5.80 28.59 -5.71
CA VAL A 42 -5.90 27.26 -5.12
C VAL A 42 -6.22 26.21 -6.17
N LYS A 43 -7.18 26.49 -7.07
CA LYS A 43 -7.52 25.59 -8.20
C LYS A 43 -6.33 25.34 -9.10
N SER A 44 -5.52 26.38 -9.39
CA SER A 44 -4.29 26.23 -10.18
C SER A 44 -3.30 25.28 -9.53
N ALA A 45 -3.12 25.35 -8.19
CA ALA A 45 -2.23 24.46 -7.45
C ALA A 45 -2.70 22.99 -7.52
N ILE A 46 -4.02 22.76 -7.38
CA ILE A 46 -4.61 21.41 -7.48
C ILE A 46 -4.37 20.82 -8.88
N GLU A 47 -4.67 21.58 -9.92
CA GLU A 47 -4.50 21.09 -11.30
C GLU A 47 -3.02 20.93 -11.69
N MET A 48 -2.12 21.76 -11.16
CA MET A 48 -0.68 21.59 -11.33
C MET A 48 -0.19 20.29 -10.64
N GLY A 49 -0.64 20.03 -9.42
CA GLY A 49 -0.34 18.78 -8.71
C GLY A 49 -0.82 17.56 -9.48
N ARG A 50 -2.06 17.60 -9.97
CA ARG A 50 -2.65 16.54 -10.79
C ARG A 50 -1.84 16.28 -12.07
N LYS A 51 -1.40 17.35 -12.76
CA LYS A 51 -0.58 17.24 -13.96
C LYS A 51 0.77 16.58 -13.67
N LYS A 52 1.44 16.99 -12.60
CA LYS A 52 2.75 16.42 -12.18
C LYS A 52 2.63 14.93 -11.84
N ILE A 53 1.59 14.53 -11.09
CA ILE A 53 1.34 13.12 -10.78
C ILE A 53 1.10 12.32 -12.07
N ALA A 54 0.29 12.86 -13.00
CA ALA A 54 0.03 12.21 -14.27
C ALA A 54 1.31 12.05 -15.13
N GLU A 55 2.19 13.05 -15.12
CA GLU A 55 3.48 13.00 -15.81
C GLU A 55 4.39 11.90 -15.21
N MET A 56 4.49 11.81 -13.89
CA MET A 56 5.29 10.79 -13.21
C MET A 56 4.79 9.37 -13.46
N LEU A 57 3.48 9.19 -13.62
CA LEU A 57 2.84 7.90 -13.87
C LEU A 57 2.62 7.62 -15.37
N ASN A 58 3.03 8.51 -16.26
CA ASN A 58 2.84 8.44 -17.72
C ASN A 58 1.37 8.21 -18.11
N CYS A 59 0.45 9.01 -17.54
CA CYS A 59 -0.97 9.02 -17.87
C CYS A 59 -1.48 10.45 -18.11
N THR A 60 -2.79 10.63 -18.32
CA THR A 60 -3.38 11.97 -18.51
C THR A 60 -3.91 12.52 -17.17
N PRO A 61 -3.88 13.86 -16.98
CA PRO A 61 -4.42 14.46 -15.75
C PRO A 61 -5.90 14.12 -15.48
N GLY A 62 -6.66 13.76 -16.54
CA GLY A 62 -8.07 13.36 -16.44
C GLY A 62 -8.28 12.01 -15.78
N GLU A 63 -7.24 11.21 -15.61
CA GLU A 63 -7.26 9.88 -15.04
C GLU A 63 -6.87 9.85 -13.56
N ILE A 64 -6.38 10.98 -13.02
CA ILE A 64 -6.01 11.12 -11.60
C ILE A 64 -7.16 11.79 -10.85
N ILE A 65 -7.66 11.13 -9.81
CA ILE A 65 -8.75 11.59 -8.94
C ILE A 65 -8.26 11.56 -7.48
N PHE A 66 -8.28 12.70 -6.80
CA PHE A 66 -7.85 12.79 -5.41
C PHE A 66 -8.89 12.19 -4.46
N THR A 67 -8.42 11.50 -3.43
CA THR A 67 -9.21 10.83 -2.38
C THR A 67 -8.64 11.17 -1.00
N SER A 68 -9.31 10.79 0.07
CA SER A 68 -8.77 10.95 1.43
C SER A 68 -7.67 9.94 1.79
N GLY A 69 -7.40 8.96 0.94
CA GLY A 69 -6.39 7.93 1.14
C GLY A 69 -6.68 6.66 0.35
N GLY A 70 -5.85 5.62 0.55
CA GLY A 70 -5.97 4.34 -0.14
C GLY A 70 -7.32 3.66 0.09
N THR A 71 -7.79 3.61 1.34
CA THR A 71 -9.06 2.97 1.68
C THR A 71 -10.26 3.57 0.94
N GLU A 72 -10.35 4.91 0.82
CA GLU A 72 -11.39 5.54 0.02
C GLU A 72 -11.23 5.19 -1.47
N ALA A 73 -10.00 5.21 -1.96
CA ALA A 73 -9.69 4.91 -3.35
C ALA A 73 -10.08 3.46 -3.72
N ASP A 74 -9.66 2.45 -2.92
CA ASP A 74 -10.03 1.05 -3.13
C ASP A 74 -11.56 0.86 -3.09
N ASN A 75 -12.21 1.41 -2.07
CA ASN A 75 -13.66 1.31 -1.94
C ASN A 75 -14.39 1.97 -3.12
N ALA A 76 -13.94 3.14 -3.57
CA ALA A 76 -14.52 3.82 -4.71
C ALA A 76 -14.39 2.99 -6.00
N ILE A 77 -13.21 2.42 -6.26
CA ILE A 77 -12.98 1.59 -7.44
C ILE A 77 -13.83 0.34 -7.39
N LEU A 78 -13.82 -0.39 -6.27
CA LEU A 78 -14.55 -1.65 -6.13
C LEU A 78 -16.06 -1.43 -6.19
N VAL A 79 -16.60 -0.58 -5.32
CA VAL A 79 -18.06 -0.39 -5.23
C VAL A 79 -18.62 0.26 -6.49
N SER A 80 -18.01 1.35 -6.95
CA SER A 80 -18.49 2.08 -8.11
C SER A 80 -18.15 1.40 -9.43
N GLY A 81 -16.98 0.75 -9.55
CA GLY A 81 -16.60 -0.01 -10.73
C GLY A 81 -17.53 -1.20 -10.94
N ILE A 82 -17.74 -2.02 -9.91
CA ILE A 82 -18.68 -3.17 -9.95
C ILE A 82 -20.08 -2.69 -10.37
N SER A 83 -20.58 -1.63 -9.74
CA SER A 83 -21.91 -1.08 -10.04
C SER A 83 -22.00 -0.46 -11.45
N THR A 84 -20.95 0.23 -11.90
CA THR A 84 -20.95 0.93 -13.19
C THR A 84 -20.93 -0.05 -14.36
N PHE A 85 -20.13 -1.08 -14.26
CA PHE A 85 -19.91 -2.05 -15.34
C PHE A 85 -20.78 -3.31 -15.21
N GLY A 86 -21.62 -3.40 -14.17
CA GLY A 86 -22.49 -4.57 -13.94
C GLY A 86 -21.73 -5.86 -13.66
N ILE A 87 -20.54 -5.73 -13.05
CA ILE A 87 -19.65 -6.85 -12.74
C ILE A 87 -20.33 -7.76 -11.72
N ARG A 88 -20.34 -9.07 -11.98
CA ARG A 88 -20.92 -10.08 -11.09
C ARG A 88 -19.89 -11.01 -10.45
N HIS A 89 -18.73 -11.13 -11.06
CA HIS A 89 -17.65 -12.00 -10.58
C HIS A 89 -16.42 -11.15 -10.28
N VAL A 90 -15.86 -11.29 -9.08
CA VAL A 90 -14.64 -10.63 -8.67
C VAL A 90 -13.62 -11.68 -8.26
N ILE A 91 -12.42 -11.61 -8.82
CA ILE A 91 -11.28 -12.45 -8.49
C ILE A 91 -10.32 -11.62 -7.65
N SER A 92 -9.98 -12.13 -6.47
CA SER A 92 -9.07 -11.45 -5.52
C SER A 92 -8.20 -12.47 -4.78
N SER A 93 -7.42 -12.04 -3.80
CA SER A 93 -6.61 -12.94 -2.98
C SER A 93 -6.98 -12.87 -1.50
N ALA A 94 -6.62 -13.91 -0.74
CA ALA A 94 -6.84 -13.95 0.71
C ALA A 94 -5.86 -13.05 1.49
N ILE A 95 -4.87 -12.45 0.82
CA ILE A 95 -3.80 -11.64 1.43
C ILE A 95 -3.86 -10.17 1.04
N GLU A 96 -4.99 -9.71 0.51
CA GLU A 96 -5.22 -8.29 0.20
C GLU A 96 -5.32 -7.44 1.47
N HIS A 97 -5.15 -6.13 1.32
CA HIS A 97 -5.44 -5.19 2.40
C HIS A 97 -6.93 -5.23 2.80
N HIS A 98 -7.23 -4.97 4.07
CA HIS A 98 -8.62 -4.96 4.59
C HIS A 98 -9.57 -4.03 3.82
N ALA A 99 -9.07 -2.94 3.24
CA ALA A 99 -9.87 -2.06 2.37
C ALA A 99 -10.43 -2.78 1.13
N VAL A 100 -9.75 -3.82 0.66
CA VAL A 100 -10.18 -4.69 -0.45
C VAL A 100 -10.97 -5.88 0.07
N CYS A 101 -10.39 -6.69 0.98
CA CYS A 101 -11.04 -7.90 1.51
C CYS A 101 -12.44 -7.63 2.06
N HIS A 102 -12.53 -6.74 3.06
CA HIS A 102 -13.81 -6.48 3.73
C HIS A 102 -14.84 -5.85 2.79
N THR A 103 -14.41 -4.99 1.85
CA THR A 103 -15.31 -4.41 0.86
C THR A 103 -15.90 -5.50 -0.05
N LEU A 104 -15.07 -6.42 -0.53
CA LEU A 104 -15.52 -7.52 -1.39
C LEU A 104 -16.40 -8.53 -0.63
N GLU A 105 -16.06 -8.85 0.62
CA GLU A 105 -16.86 -9.70 1.50
C GLU A 105 -18.27 -9.12 1.73
N VAL A 106 -18.36 -7.82 2.03
CA VAL A 106 -19.65 -7.14 2.22
C VAL A 106 -20.47 -7.17 0.93
N LEU A 107 -19.86 -6.91 -0.23
CA LEU A 107 -20.57 -6.96 -1.51
C LEU A 107 -21.04 -8.40 -1.84
N ALA A 108 -20.26 -9.40 -1.51
CA ALA A 108 -20.64 -10.81 -1.68
C ALA A 108 -21.79 -11.21 -0.73
N GLN A 109 -21.73 -10.84 0.56
CA GLN A 109 -22.81 -11.07 1.53
C GLN A 109 -24.13 -10.39 1.13
N GLN A 110 -24.05 -9.22 0.46
CA GLN A 110 -25.21 -8.53 -0.09
C GLN A 110 -25.73 -9.15 -1.40
N GLY A 111 -25.12 -10.23 -1.90
CA GLY A 111 -25.50 -10.87 -3.16
C GLY A 111 -25.21 -10.03 -4.42
N LYS A 112 -24.38 -8.99 -4.29
CA LYS A 112 -24.04 -8.11 -5.42
C LYS A 112 -23.01 -8.74 -6.34
N ILE A 113 -22.11 -9.55 -5.80
CA ILE A 113 -21.04 -10.25 -6.52
C ILE A 113 -20.88 -11.69 -6.04
N GLN A 114 -20.21 -12.49 -6.85
CA GLN A 114 -19.58 -13.75 -6.43
C GLN A 114 -18.06 -13.49 -6.32
N LEU A 115 -17.51 -13.69 -5.12
CA LEU A 115 -16.10 -13.52 -4.84
C LEU A 115 -15.36 -14.84 -5.05
N HIS A 116 -14.30 -14.83 -5.84
CA HIS A 116 -13.42 -15.96 -6.11
C HIS A 116 -12.01 -15.61 -5.62
N LEU A 117 -11.46 -16.46 -4.76
CA LEU A 117 -10.10 -16.28 -4.28
C LEU A 117 -9.14 -17.11 -5.15
N VAL A 118 -8.15 -16.44 -5.75
CA VAL A 118 -7.07 -17.11 -6.47
C VAL A 118 -6.22 -17.92 -5.48
N GLY A 119 -5.73 -19.09 -5.92
CA GLY A 119 -4.82 -19.91 -5.13
C GLY A 119 -3.51 -19.20 -4.86
N LEU A 120 -2.92 -19.52 -3.71
CA LEU A 120 -1.61 -19.03 -3.29
C LEU A 120 -0.67 -20.21 -3.05
N ASP A 121 0.61 -20.03 -3.37
CA ASP A 121 1.66 -20.96 -2.94
C ASP A 121 2.04 -20.75 -1.46
N LYS A 122 2.95 -21.58 -0.94
CA LYS A 122 3.41 -21.52 0.47
C LYS A 122 4.12 -20.20 0.83
N LYS A 123 4.57 -19.42 -0.16
CA LYS A 123 5.20 -18.11 0.03
C LYS A 123 4.24 -16.95 -0.20
N GLY A 124 3.01 -17.22 -0.64
CA GLY A 124 2.01 -16.20 -0.90
C GLY A 124 2.06 -15.60 -2.31
N HIS A 125 2.70 -16.29 -3.28
CA HIS A 125 2.55 -15.92 -4.68
C HIS A 125 1.24 -16.45 -5.21
N ILE A 126 0.61 -15.68 -6.10
CA ILE A 126 -0.61 -16.13 -6.77
C ILE A 126 -0.32 -17.30 -7.72
N ASP A 127 -1.26 -18.23 -7.79
CA ASP A 127 -1.26 -19.29 -8.79
C ASP A 127 -1.82 -18.74 -10.12
N TYR A 128 -0.93 -18.49 -11.08
CA TYR A 128 -1.29 -17.94 -12.38
C TYR A 128 -2.13 -18.90 -13.24
N ASP A 129 -1.98 -20.21 -13.06
CA ASP A 129 -2.80 -21.19 -13.78
C ASP A 129 -4.23 -21.18 -13.24
N HIS A 130 -4.40 -21.09 -11.93
CA HIS A 130 -5.69 -20.90 -11.31
C HIS A 130 -6.32 -19.54 -11.68
N LEU A 131 -5.55 -18.44 -11.70
CA LEU A 131 -6.03 -17.14 -12.18
C LEU A 131 -6.55 -17.25 -13.62
N THR A 132 -5.79 -17.88 -14.51
CA THR A 132 -6.17 -18.09 -15.91
C THR A 132 -7.44 -18.93 -16.03
N HIS A 133 -7.59 -19.99 -15.22
CA HIS A 133 -8.80 -20.81 -15.18
C HIS A 133 -10.02 -19.99 -14.75
N LEU A 134 -9.89 -19.19 -13.69
CA LEU A 134 -10.97 -18.32 -13.22
C LEU A 134 -11.37 -17.28 -14.27
N LEU A 135 -10.41 -16.64 -14.93
CA LEU A 135 -10.66 -15.68 -16.01
C LEU A 135 -11.38 -16.30 -17.22
N LYS A 136 -11.02 -17.54 -17.60
CA LYS A 136 -11.73 -18.29 -18.64
C LYS A 136 -13.15 -18.64 -18.25
N THR A 137 -13.37 -18.97 -16.98
CA THR A 137 -14.68 -19.36 -16.45
C THR A 137 -15.60 -18.15 -16.29
N TYR A 138 -15.05 -17.00 -15.86
CA TYR A 138 -15.81 -15.80 -15.51
C TYR A 138 -15.39 -14.61 -16.37
N SER A 139 -15.66 -14.68 -17.68
CA SER A 139 -15.34 -13.59 -18.62
C SER A 139 -15.97 -12.27 -18.19
N GLY A 140 -15.21 -11.18 -18.30
CA GLY A 140 -15.65 -9.85 -17.86
C GLY A 140 -15.64 -9.65 -16.34
N ALA A 141 -14.96 -10.52 -15.59
CA ALA A 141 -14.75 -10.34 -14.14
C ALA A 141 -13.95 -9.10 -13.84
N MET A 142 -14.00 -8.65 -12.58
CA MET A 142 -13.00 -7.75 -12.02
C MET A 142 -11.91 -8.59 -11.35
N VAL A 143 -10.65 -8.28 -11.65
CA VAL A 143 -9.50 -8.77 -10.89
C VAL A 143 -9.03 -7.65 -9.98
N SER A 144 -8.89 -7.92 -8.69
CA SER A 144 -8.37 -6.98 -7.69
C SER A 144 -7.26 -7.67 -6.92
N LEU A 145 -6.01 -7.34 -7.26
CA LEU A 145 -4.80 -7.94 -6.68
C LEU A 145 -3.79 -6.83 -6.38
N MET A 146 -3.30 -6.79 -5.15
CA MET A 146 -2.35 -5.78 -4.72
C MET A 146 -0.97 -5.98 -5.38
N HIS A 147 -0.31 -4.86 -5.71
CA HIS A 147 1.02 -4.90 -6.32
C HIS A 147 2.09 -5.34 -5.33
N ALA A 148 2.10 -4.75 -4.13
CA ALA A 148 3.08 -5.07 -3.09
C ALA A 148 2.38 -5.37 -1.77
N ASN A 149 2.61 -6.55 -1.21
CA ASN A 149 2.00 -6.92 0.05
C ASN A 149 2.65 -6.17 1.22
N ASN A 150 1.83 -5.49 2.01
CA ASN A 150 2.24 -4.65 3.13
C ASN A 150 2.77 -5.42 4.34
N GLU A 151 2.60 -6.74 4.38
CA GLU A 151 3.04 -7.58 5.50
C GLU A 151 4.25 -8.43 5.16
N ILE A 152 4.22 -9.15 4.04
CA ILE A 152 5.26 -10.12 3.63
C ILE A 152 6.15 -9.62 2.49
N GLY A 153 5.86 -8.44 1.95
CA GLY A 153 6.70 -7.80 0.93
C GLY A 153 6.66 -8.44 -0.46
N ASN A 154 5.81 -9.42 -0.73
CA ASN A 154 5.67 -10.04 -2.05
C ASN A 154 5.26 -9.01 -3.09
N LEU A 155 5.81 -9.13 -4.30
CA LEU A 155 5.48 -8.29 -5.45
C LEU A 155 4.71 -9.09 -6.50
N LEU A 156 3.65 -8.51 -7.02
CA LEU A 156 2.84 -9.04 -8.13
C LEU A 156 3.45 -8.59 -9.47
N ASP A 157 3.53 -9.48 -10.42
CA ASP A 157 3.85 -9.12 -11.81
C ASP A 157 2.62 -8.48 -12.48
N LEU A 158 2.57 -7.13 -12.43
CA LEU A 158 1.46 -6.33 -12.99
C LEU A 158 1.32 -6.51 -14.50
N ASP A 159 2.42 -6.67 -15.23
CA ASP A 159 2.39 -6.87 -16.68
C ASP A 159 1.74 -8.21 -17.03
N ARG A 160 2.13 -9.27 -16.35
CA ARG A 160 1.57 -10.61 -16.55
C ARG A 160 0.08 -10.64 -16.24
N VAL A 161 -0.34 -10.10 -15.09
CA VAL A 161 -1.76 -10.04 -14.71
C VAL A 161 -2.54 -9.14 -15.66
N GLY A 162 -2.00 -7.99 -16.03
CA GLY A 162 -2.64 -7.07 -16.96
C GLY A 162 -2.87 -7.70 -18.34
N ASN A 163 -1.89 -8.46 -18.86
CA ASN A 163 -2.04 -9.19 -20.12
C ASN A 163 -3.15 -10.26 -20.03
N LEU A 164 -3.16 -11.05 -18.95
CA LEU A 164 -4.24 -12.04 -18.72
C LEU A 164 -5.61 -11.38 -18.62
N CYS A 165 -5.72 -10.25 -17.94
CA CYS A 165 -6.99 -9.51 -17.83
C CYS A 165 -7.46 -8.98 -19.18
N GLU A 166 -6.56 -8.41 -19.98
CA GLU A 166 -6.91 -7.93 -21.33
C GLU A 166 -7.37 -9.05 -22.25
N GLU A 167 -6.69 -10.20 -22.26
CA GLU A 167 -7.07 -11.39 -23.06
C GLU A 167 -8.48 -11.90 -22.72
N HIS A 168 -8.92 -11.72 -21.47
CA HIS A 168 -10.23 -12.20 -20.99
C HIS A 168 -11.25 -11.08 -20.76
N ASN A 169 -11.00 -9.84 -21.25
CA ASN A 169 -11.84 -8.66 -21.07
C ASN A 169 -12.18 -8.36 -19.59
N ALA A 170 -11.31 -8.71 -18.66
CA ALA A 170 -11.47 -8.45 -17.24
C ALA A 170 -11.06 -7.01 -16.90
N TYR A 171 -11.72 -6.43 -15.89
CA TYR A 171 -11.34 -5.14 -15.32
C TYR A 171 -10.24 -5.37 -14.28
N PHE A 172 -9.05 -4.86 -14.50
CA PHE A 172 -7.94 -5.01 -13.57
C PHE A 172 -7.78 -3.78 -12.67
N HIS A 173 -7.94 -3.99 -11.37
CA HIS A 173 -7.62 -3.08 -10.28
C HIS A 173 -6.44 -3.62 -9.49
N SER A 174 -5.53 -2.76 -9.09
CA SER A 174 -4.47 -3.11 -8.15
C SER A 174 -4.35 -2.06 -7.03
N ASP A 175 -4.39 -2.51 -5.78
CA ASP A 175 -3.92 -1.70 -4.65
C ASP A 175 -2.41 -1.54 -4.77
N THR A 176 -1.97 -0.33 -5.07
CA THR A 176 -0.56 0.04 -5.22
C THR A 176 -0.06 0.97 -4.12
N VAL A 177 -0.79 1.04 -3.01
CA VAL A 177 -0.49 1.92 -1.86
C VAL A 177 0.94 1.69 -1.32
N GLN A 178 1.43 0.46 -1.33
CA GLN A 178 2.79 0.14 -0.86
C GLN A 178 3.87 0.28 -1.94
N SER A 179 3.50 0.48 -3.19
CA SER A 179 4.47 0.50 -4.30
C SER A 179 4.62 1.84 -5.00
N VAL A 180 3.57 2.69 -5.01
CA VAL A 180 3.67 4.07 -5.51
C VAL A 180 4.66 4.86 -4.67
N GLY A 181 5.59 5.57 -5.33
CA GLY A 181 6.70 6.26 -4.67
C GLY A 181 7.91 5.36 -4.38
N HIS A 182 7.79 4.03 -4.55
CA HIS A 182 8.86 3.06 -4.35
C HIS A 182 9.30 2.36 -5.65
N TYR A 183 8.39 2.23 -6.60
CA TYR A 183 8.63 1.64 -7.91
C TYR A 183 8.05 2.54 -9.01
N PRO A 184 8.63 2.55 -10.22
CA PRO A 184 8.04 3.26 -11.35
C PRO A 184 6.79 2.53 -11.84
N HIS A 185 5.74 3.31 -12.18
CA HIS A 185 4.53 2.79 -12.80
C HIS A 185 4.30 3.54 -14.12
N ASP A 186 4.46 2.86 -15.25
CA ASP A 186 4.18 3.40 -16.58
C ASP A 186 2.77 3.00 -17.02
N LEU A 187 1.77 3.82 -16.67
CA LEU A 187 0.36 3.52 -16.92
C LEU A 187 -0.03 3.54 -18.40
N LYS A 188 0.84 4.03 -19.27
CA LYS A 188 0.66 3.93 -20.71
C LYS A 188 0.99 2.55 -21.24
N LYS A 189 1.86 1.81 -20.55
CA LYS A 189 2.27 0.44 -20.90
C LYS A 189 1.50 -0.61 -20.12
N LEU A 190 1.31 -0.37 -18.82
CA LEU A 190 0.57 -1.30 -17.96
C LEU A 190 -0.89 -1.41 -18.39
N LYS A 191 -1.36 -2.65 -18.57
CA LYS A 191 -2.76 -2.94 -18.93
C LYS A 191 -3.65 -2.98 -17.69
N ILE A 192 -3.67 -1.87 -16.97
CA ILE A 192 -4.43 -1.71 -15.73
C ILE A 192 -5.55 -0.67 -15.91
N GLN A 193 -6.73 -0.90 -15.36
CA GLN A 193 -7.87 0.00 -15.45
C GLN A 193 -7.98 0.93 -14.26
N ALA A 194 -7.52 0.51 -13.08
CA ALA A 194 -7.51 1.33 -11.88
C ALA A 194 -6.38 0.96 -10.93
N MET A 195 -5.83 1.96 -10.24
CA MET A 195 -4.87 1.76 -9.14
C MET A 195 -5.06 2.80 -8.04
N THR A 196 -4.52 2.54 -6.87
CA THR A 196 -4.69 3.36 -5.66
C THR A 196 -3.35 3.79 -5.07
N ALA A 197 -3.31 4.96 -4.44
CA ALA A 197 -2.14 5.46 -3.73
C ALA A 197 -2.52 6.25 -2.48
N ALA A 198 -1.64 6.29 -1.49
CA ALA A 198 -1.79 7.05 -0.27
C ALA A 198 -0.49 7.77 0.11
N ALA A 199 -0.55 9.09 0.26
CA ALA A 199 0.64 9.92 0.45
C ALA A 199 1.49 9.52 1.66
N HIS A 200 0.85 9.08 2.75
CA HIS A 200 1.54 8.74 3.99
C HIS A 200 2.39 7.46 3.93
N LYS A 201 2.47 6.79 2.78
CA LYS A 201 3.35 5.63 2.56
C LYS A 201 4.69 6.03 1.93
N PHE A 202 4.79 7.25 1.39
CA PHE A 202 6.01 7.81 0.80
C PHE A 202 6.33 9.22 1.33
N HIS A 203 6.21 9.40 2.66
CA HIS A 203 6.56 10.63 3.40
C HIS A 203 5.69 11.85 3.10
N GLY A 204 4.50 11.64 2.54
CA GLY A 204 3.48 12.67 2.38
C GLY A 204 2.54 12.76 3.59
N PRO A 205 1.59 13.71 3.58
CA PRO A 205 0.63 13.89 4.66
C PRO A 205 -0.40 12.76 4.71
N LYS A 206 -0.92 12.48 5.91
CA LYS A 206 -2.09 11.63 6.13
C LYS A 206 -3.34 12.32 5.61
N GLY A 207 -4.40 11.55 5.34
CA GLY A 207 -5.70 12.10 4.92
C GLY A 207 -5.75 12.60 3.47
N ILE A 208 -4.84 12.12 2.63
CA ILE A 208 -4.82 12.35 1.19
C ILE A 208 -4.24 11.15 0.44
N GLY A 209 -4.83 10.85 -0.71
CA GLY A 209 -4.39 9.85 -1.66
C GLY A 209 -4.93 10.18 -3.04
N PHE A 210 -4.79 9.27 -3.97
CA PHE A 210 -5.45 9.35 -5.28
C PHE A 210 -5.79 7.97 -5.79
N MET A 211 -6.74 7.92 -6.72
CA MET A 211 -6.95 6.78 -7.60
C MET A 211 -6.63 7.20 -9.04
N TYR A 212 -6.02 6.28 -9.77
CA TYR A 212 -5.96 6.30 -11.22
C TYR A 212 -7.17 5.54 -11.76
N ILE A 213 -7.87 6.14 -12.71
CA ILE A 213 -8.95 5.49 -13.47
C ILE A 213 -8.68 5.71 -14.94
N ASN A 214 -8.51 4.63 -15.68
CA ASN A 214 -8.32 4.69 -17.14
C ASN A 214 -9.45 5.49 -17.78
N LYS A 215 -9.10 6.41 -18.67
CA LYS A 215 -10.03 7.37 -19.31
C LYS A 215 -11.23 6.71 -19.99
N ASP A 216 -11.07 5.47 -20.48
CA ASP A 216 -12.11 4.69 -21.18
C ASP A 216 -12.95 3.81 -20.22
N LYS A 217 -12.60 3.82 -18.93
CA LYS A 217 -13.22 3.01 -17.86
C LYS A 217 -13.70 3.85 -16.67
N LYS A 218 -14.30 5.02 -16.95
CA LYS A 218 -14.84 5.92 -15.92
C LYS A 218 -15.91 5.26 -15.07
N ILE A 219 -15.79 5.46 -13.76
CA ILE A 219 -16.74 4.96 -12.77
C ILE A 219 -17.70 6.07 -12.31
N ARG A 220 -18.85 5.69 -11.77
CA ARG A 220 -19.79 6.63 -11.12
C ARG A 220 -19.18 7.14 -9.80
N PRO A 221 -19.59 8.34 -9.33
CA PRO A 221 -19.09 8.86 -8.06
C PRO A 221 -19.45 7.94 -6.89
N PHE A 222 -18.45 7.64 -6.06
CA PHE A 222 -18.64 6.95 -4.78
C PHE A 222 -19.12 7.92 -3.70
N VAL A 223 -18.47 9.08 -3.58
CA VAL A 223 -18.89 10.17 -2.68
C VAL A 223 -19.76 11.14 -3.48
N GLN A 224 -21.04 11.18 -3.16
CA GLN A 224 -22.00 12.08 -3.80
C GLN A 224 -21.79 13.53 -3.33
N GLY A 225 -22.06 14.51 -4.20
CA GLY A 225 -21.91 15.94 -3.85
C GLY A 225 -21.85 16.86 -5.05
N GLY A 226 -21.04 17.91 -4.97
CA GLY A 226 -20.80 18.83 -6.05
C GLY A 226 -19.93 18.25 -7.16
N ALA A 227 -19.64 19.08 -8.18
CA ALA A 227 -18.91 18.69 -9.38
C ALA A 227 -17.38 18.60 -9.20
N GLN A 228 -16.89 18.52 -7.96
CA GLN A 228 -15.46 18.38 -7.69
C GLN A 228 -14.92 17.09 -8.32
N GLU A 229 -13.60 17.00 -8.44
CA GLU A 229 -12.92 15.84 -9.01
C GLU A 229 -13.62 15.30 -10.27
N ARG A 230 -14.04 16.23 -11.14
CA ARG A 230 -14.67 15.92 -12.45
C ARG A 230 -15.95 15.09 -12.35
N ASN A 231 -16.74 15.33 -11.31
CA ASN A 231 -17.96 14.57 -10.96
C ASN A 231 -17.71 13.10 -10.59
N ILE A 232 -16.49 12.74 -10.16
CA ILE A 232 -16.17 11.38 -9.72
C ILE A 232 -16.10 11.29 -8.18
N ARG A 233 -15.77 12.42 -7.53
CA ARG A 233 -15.71 12.48 -6.07
C ARG A 233 -16.15 13.88 -5.59
N GLY A 234 -17.29 13.98 -4.90
CA GLY A 234 -17.82 15.22 -4.35
C GLY A 234 -17.08 15.67 -3.09
N GLY A 235 -17.25 16.95 -2.75
CA GLY A 235 -16.67 17.59 -1.56
C GLY A 235 -15.46 18.46 -1.87
N THR A 236 -15.27 19.52 -1.07
CA THR A 236 -14.16 20.47 -1.23
C THR A 236 -12.83 19.75 -1.16
N GLU A 237 -11.96 20.05 -2.11
CA GLU A 237 -10.64 19.42 -2.24
C GLU A 237 -9.69 19.84 -1.10
N ASN A 238 -8.95 18.87 -0.56
CA ASN A 238 -7.91 19.09 0.44
C ASN A 238 -6.64 19.68 -0.21
N THR A 239 -6.63 20.99 -0.44
CA THR A 239 -5.59 21.67 -1.22
C THR A 239 -4.19 21.44 -0.69
N TYR A 240 -3.94 21.71 0.60
CA TYR A 240 -2.62 21.54 1.19
C TYR A 240 -2.20 20.05 1.22
N GLY A 241 -3.16 19.15 1.38
CA GLY A 241 -2.92 17.71 1.26
C GLY A 241 -2.48 17.32 -0.16
N ILE A 242 -3.16 17.84 -1.19
CA ILE A 242 -2.81 17.60 -2.61
C ILE A 242 -1.41 18.14 -2.94
N VAL A 243 -1.09 19.35 -2.47
CA VAL A 243 0.25 19.93 -2.65
C VAL A 243 1.30 19.07 -1.96
N GLY A 244 1.03 18.64 -0.71
CA GLY A 244 1.93 17.76 0.04
C GLY A 244 2.11 16.38 -0.60
N LEU A 245 1.03 15.77 -1.07
CA LEU A 245 1.09 14.50 -1.81
C LEU A 245 1.95 14.63 -3.06
N THR A 246 1.74 15.71 -3.82
CA THR A 246 2.51 15.98 -5.05
C THR A 246 4.00 16.16 -4.74
N ALA A 247 4.35 16.99 -3.76
CA ALA A 247 5.73 17.21 -3.34
C ALA A 247 6.40 15.91 -2.86
N ALA A 248 5.68 15.12 -2.05
CA ALA A 248 6.19 13.84 -1.56
C ALA A 248 6.46 12.85 -2.70
N LEU A 249 5.56 12.78 -3.70
CA LEU A 249 5.74 11.89 -4.84
C LEU A 249 6.89 12.36 -5.75
N GLU A 250 7.04 13.67 -5.98
CA GLU A 250 8.19 14.24 -6.71
C GLU A 250 9.52 13.89 -6.04
N LEU A 251 9.60 14.04 -4.71
CA LEU A 251 10.78 13.65 -3.92
C LEU A 251 11.06 12.15 -4.04
N ALA A 252 10.02 11.33 -3.87
CA ALA A 252 10.15 9.88 -3.94
C ALA A 252 10.67 9.40 -5.31
N TYR A 253 10.18 9.97 -6.41
CA TYR A 253 10.64 9.64 -7.76
C TYR A 253 12.03 10.18 -8.06
N ARG A 254 12.33 11.43 -7.62
CA ARG A 254 13.65 12.05 -7.79
C ARG A 254 14.76 11.25 -7.11
N GLU A 255 14.48 10.70 -5.92
CA GLU A 255 15.47 10.06 -5.06
C GLU A 255 15.30 8.53 -4.98
N MET A 256 14.45 7.93 -5.83
CA MET A 256 14.03 6.54 -5.77
C MET A 256 15.21 5.56 -5.68
N GLU A 257 16.20 5.68 -6.55
CA GLU A 257 17.35 4.77 -6.58
C GLU A 257 18.24 4.93 -5.32
N ALA A 258 18.42 6.15 -4.84
CA ALA A 258 19.18 6.41 -3.62
C ALA A 258 18.46 5.82 -2.40
N HIS A 259 17.14 6.03 -2.29
CA HIS A 259 16.33 5.46 -1.22
C HIS A 259 16.32 3.93 -1.27
N LYS A 260 16.12 3.35 -2.45
CA LYS A 260 16.15 1.89 -2.64
C LYS A 260 17.48 1.32 -2.20
N LYS A 261 18.61 1.88 -2.65
CA LYS A 261 19.95 1.43 -2.27
C LYS A 261 20.17 1.49 -0.76
N HIS A 262 19.82 2.62 -0.13
CA HIS A 262 19.99 2.81 1.31
C HIS A 262 19.13 1.83 2.12
N ILE A 263 17.84 1.77 1.83
CA ILE A 263 16.89 0.93 2.57
C ILE A 263 17.20 -0.56 2.37
N THR A 264 17.58 -0.96 1.17
CA THR A 264 18.01 -2.35 0.87
C THR A 264 19.23 -2.74 1.71
N ALA A 265 20.19 -1.83 1.89
CA ALA A 265 21.36 -2.10 2.75
C ALA A 265 20.97 -2.27 4.23
N LEU A 266 20.02 -1.47 4.74
CA LEU A 266 19.50 -1.63 6.10
C LEU A 266 18.78 -2.97 6.29
N LYS A 267 17.94 -3.34 5.33
CA LYS A 267 17.21 -4.62 5.32
C LYS A 267 18.17 -5.80 5.28
N ALA A 268 19.16 -5.79 4.39
CA ALA A 268 20.19 -6.83 4.29
C ALA A 268 20.95 -6.98 5.61
N ARG A 269 21.40 -5.85 6.21
CA ARG A 269 22.07 -5.83 7.51
C ARG A 269 21.22 -6.50 8.60
N MET A 270 19.92 -6.20 8.65
CA MET A 270 19.03 -6.82 9.63
C MET A 270 18.90 -8.32 9.41
N ILE A 271 18.75 -8.77 8.15
CA ILE A 271 18.66 -10.19 7.79
C ILE A 271 19.91 -10.93 8.25
N ASP A 272 21.10 -10.47 7.84
CA ASP A 272 22.38 -11.12 8.14
C ASP A 272 22.56 -11.27 9.65
N ARG A 273 22.38 -10.19 10.40
CA ARG A 273 22.54 -10.20 11.86
C ARG A 273 21.52 -11.07 12.57
N LEU A 274 20.26 -11.10 12.13
CA LEU A 274 19.24 -11.97 12.73
C LEU A 274 19.58 -13.45 12.52
N VAL A 275 20.02 -13.82 11.31
CA VAL A 275 20.43 -15.20 10.99
C VAL A 275 21.63 -15.64 11.82
N GLU A 276 22.60 -14.76 12.03
CA GLU A 276 23.79 -15.03 12.86
C GLU A 276 23.47 -15.15 14.36
N SER A 277 22.49 -14.37 14.86
CA SER A 277 22.29 -14.17 16.29
C SER A 277 21.15 -14.98 16.90
N ILE A 278 20.13 -15.38 16.10
CA ILE A 278 18.93 -16.07 16.57
C ILE A 278 18.75 -17.39 15.83
N PRO A 279 19.18 -18.54 16.41
CA PRO A 279 19.03 -19.84 15.79
C PRO A 279 17.56 -20.16 15.46
N GLY A 280 17.29 -20.63 14.24
CA GLY A 280 15.95 -21.01 13.81
C GLY A 280 15.04 -19.83 13.41
N VAL A 281 15.56 -18.60 13.34
CA VAL A 281 14.85 -17.48 12.70
C VAL A 281 14.60 -17.79 11.22
N THR A 282 13.41 -17.42 10.72
CA THR A 282 13.04 -17.52 9.31
C THR A 282 12.29 -16.27 8.88
N PHE A 283 11.91 -16.18 7.60
CA PHE A 283 11.23 -15.00 7.07
C PHE A 283 9.97 -15.42 6.33
N ASN A 284 8.91 -14.63 6.48
CA ASN A 284 7.62 -14.91 5.86
C ASN A 284 7.56 -14.33 4.44
N GLY A 285 6.93 -15.08 3.53
CA GLY A 285 6.86 -14.72 2.11
C GLY A 285 8.23 -14.61 1.45
N ASP A 286 8.39 -13.62 0.60
CA ASP A 286 9.68 -13.27 -0.01
C ASP A 286 10.40 -12.13 0.72
N SER A 287 9.95 -11.76 1.93
CA SER A 287 10.42 -10.55 2.58
C SER A 287 11.94 -10.49 2.80
N ALA A 288 12.65 -11.61 2.84
CA ALA A 288 14.12 -11.67 2.91
C ALA A 288 14.80 -11.73 1.52
N ASP A 289 14.06 -11.90 0.43
CA ASP A 289 14.63 -11.83 -0.91
C ASP A 289 14.81 -10.35 -1.30
N ILE A 290 16.05 -9.91 -1.30
CA ILE A 290 16.42 -8.50 -1.52
C ILE A 290 16.03 -8.00 -2.93
N GLU A 291 16.03 -8.87 -3.91
CA GLU A 291 15.79 -8.49 -5.32
C GLU A 291 14.31 -8.60 -5.70
N LYS A 292 13.59 -9.58 -5.14
CA LYS A 292 12.23 -9.94 -5.56
C LYS A 292 11.13 -9.44 -4.65
N SER A 293 11.48 -8.82 -3.51
CA SER A 293 10.49 -8.31 -2.58
C SER A 293 10.50 -6.79 -2.46
N LEU A 294 9.43 -6.25 -1.90
CA LEU A 294 9.34 -4.86 -1.50
C LEU A 294 10.51 -4.54 -0.54
N TYR A 295 11.41 -3.69 -0.97
CA TYR A 295 12.65 -3.43 -0.25
C TYR A 295 12.45 -2.74 1.11
N THR A 296 11.27 -2.15 1.35
CA THR A 296 10.93 -1.45 2.59
C THR A 296 10.39 -2.36 3.71
N VAL A 297 10.08 -3.63 3.42
CA VAL A 297 9.43 -4.54 4.38
C VAL A 297 10.26 -5.79 4.61
N LEU A 298 10.38 -6.19 5.89
CA LEU A 298 10.93 -7.46 6.33
C LEU A 298 9.98 -8.08 7.36
N ASN A 299 9.47 -9.27 7.09
CA ASN A 299 8.62 -10.01 8.03
C ASN A 299 9.40 -11.19 8.60
N VAL A 300 9.73 -11.08 9.87
CA VAL A 300 10.57 -12.05 10.59
C VAL A 300 9.69 -13.03 11.34
N SER A 301 9.97 -14.31 11.18
CA SER A 301 9.32 -15.40 11.89
C SER A 301 10.30 -16.00 12.92
N PHE A 302 10.03 -15.75 14.20
CA PHE A 302 10.86 -16.21 15.31
C PHE A 302 10.50 -17.63 15.74
N PRO A 303 11.46 -18.40 16.31
CA PRO A 303 11.18 -19.71 16.90
C PRO A 303 10.04 -19.65 17.90
N GLN A 304 9.34 -20.77 18.08
CA GLN A 304 8.32 -20.87 19.12
C GLN A 304 8.95 -20.65 20.50
N SER A 305 8.38 -19.71 21.27
CA SER A 305 8.79 -19.34 22.61
C SER A 305 7.60 -18.76 23.37
N GLU A 306 7.59 -18.84 24.68
CA GLU A 306 6.62 -18.17 25.56
C GLU A 306 6.68 -16.63 25.40
N GLU A 307 7.87 -16.11 25.09
CA GLU A 307 8.12 -14.68 24.86
C GLU A 307 7.42 -14.12 23.61
N ASN A 308 7.01 -14.97 22.68
CA ASN A 308 6.40 -14.53 21.41
C ASN A 308 5.13 -13.68 21.62
N SER A 309 4.36 -13.97 22.68
CA SER A 309 3.15 -13.20 23.00
C SER A 309 3.42 -11.77 23.43
N MET A 310 4.61 -11.50 23.99
CA MET A 310 5.03 -10.19 24.51
C MET A 310 6.06 -9.50 23.61
N LEU A 311 6.43 -10.09 22.48
CA LEU A 311 7.56 -9.64 21.67
C LEU A 311 7.42 -8.17 21.19
N LEU A 312 6.25 -7.77 20.72
CA LEU A 312 6.01 -6.38 20.31
C LEU A 312 6.00 -5.42 21.51
N PHE A 313 5.44 -5.84 22.63
CA PHE A 313 5.45 -5.05 23.87
C PHE A 313 6.88 -4.86 24.37
N ASN A 314 7.69 -5.93 24.38
CA ASN A 314 9.08 -5.87 24.81
C ASN A 314 9.92 -4.96 23.89
N LEU A 315 9.66 -4.99 22.56
CA LEU A 315 10.31 -4.06 21.62
C LEU A 315 9.93 -2.60 21.92
N ASP A 316 8.64 -2.33 22.18
CA ASP A 316 8.17 -0.98 22.51
C ASP A 316 8.80 -0.45 23.81
N MET A 317 8.91 -1.29 24.84
CA MET A 317 9.61 -0.95 26.10
C MET A 317 11.09 -0.62 25.89
N GLU A 318 11.73 -1.17 24.87
CA GLU A 318 13.10 -0.85 24.46
C GLU A 318 13.15 0.36 23.48
N GLY A 319 12.02 1.01 23.24
CA GLY A 319 11.90 2.18 22.35
C GLY A 319 11.98 1.82 20.87
N ILE A 320 11.54 0.62 20.48
CA ILE A 320 11.54 0.13 19.10
C ILE A 320 10.10 -0.09 18.65
N SER A 321 9.61 0.74 17.73
CA SER A 321 8.27 0.61 17.14
C SER A 321 8.31 -0.33 15.93
N ALA A 322 7.57 -1.44 16.02
CA ALA A 322 7.38 -2.42 14.95
C ALA A 322 5.94 -2.96 14.98
N SER A 323 5.53 -3.80 14.03
CA SER A 323 4.16 -4.30 13.92
C SER A 323 4.12 -5.83 13.82
N GLY A 324 3.05 -6.45 14.33
CA GLY A 324 2.82 -7.90 14.26
C GLY A 324 2.04 -8.37 13.04
N GLY A 325 1.93 -7.52 12.02
CA GLY A 325 1.12 -7.76 10.83
C GLY A 325 0.33 -6.53 10.44
N SER A 326 -0.99 -6.61 10.19
CA SER A 326 -1.75 -5.40 9.86
C SER A 326 -1.87 -4.49 11.08
N ALA A 327 -1.35 -3.27 10.97
CA ALA A 327 -1.46 -2.22 12.00
C ALA A 327 -2.91 -1.84 12.32
N CYS A 328 -3.86 -2.18 11.44
CA CYS A 328 -5.29 -1.90 11.61
C CYS A 328 -6.01 -2.85 12.59
N SER A 329 -5.36 -3.93 13.04
CA SER A 329 -5.91 -4.89 14.01
C SER A 329 -5.40 -4.66 15.44
N SER A 330 -4.81 -3.50 15.73
CA SER A 330 -4.35 -3.12 17.06
C SER A 330 -5.54 -3.07 18.05
N GLY A 331 -5.69 -4.12 18.84
CA GLY A 331 -6.77 -4.27 19.83
C GLY A 331 -7.56 -5.58 19.76
N ALA A 332 -7.46 -6.35 18.68
CA ALA A 332 -8.06 -7.69 18.62
C ALA A 332 -6.97 -8.77 18.71
N ALA A 333 -7.20 -9.79 19.54
CA ALA A 333 -6.34 -10.97 19.71
C ALA A 333 -6.24 -11.86 18.45
N THR A 334 -6.73 -11.40 17.31
CA THR A 334 -6.71 -12.11 16.02
C THR A 334 -5.50 -11.67 15.22
N GLY A 335 -4.43 -12.46 15.23
CA GLY A 335 -3.19 -12.19 14.48
C GLY A 335 -3.36 -11.77 13.01
N SER A 336 -2.29 -11.70 12.25
CA SER A 336 -2.30 -11.34 10.83
C SER A 336 -3.15 -12.31 10.00
N HIS A 337 -4.15 -11.78 9.26
CA HIS A 337 -4.93 -12.58 8.31
C HIS A 337 -4.05 -13.13 7.17
N VAL A 338 -3.03 -12.37 6.75
CA VAL A 338 -2.06 -12.80 5.73
C VAL A 338 -1.29 -14.02 6.21
N LEU A 339 -0.70 -13.96 7.41
CA LEU A 339 0.05 -15.09 7.97
C LEU A 339 -0.86 -16.27 8.28
N ASN A 340 -2.09 -16.04 8.74
CA ASN A 340 -3.06 -17.10 8.97
C ASN A 340 -3.49 -17.81 7.66
N ALA A 341 -3.59 -17.07 6.56
CA ALA A 341 -3.89 -17.65 5.24
C ALA A 341 -2.73 -18.51 4.72
N LEU A 342 -1.48 -18.13 4.99
CA LEU A 342 -0.30 -18.83 4.50
C LEU A 342 0.17 -19.95 5.42
N TYR A 343 0.08 -19.75 6.73
CA TYR A 343 0.62 -20.64 7.75
C TYR A 343 -0.42 -20.93 8.85
N PRO A 344 -1.54 -21.58 8.49
CA PRO A 344 -2.63 -21.83 9.46
C PRO A 344 -2.13 -22.66 10.65
N GLY A 345 -2.40 -22.18 11.85
CA GLY A 345 -2.01 -22.84 13.09
C GLY A 345 -0.53 -22.68 13.49
N SER A 346 0.23 -21.84 12.83
CA SER A 346 1.62 -21.54 13.22
C SER A 346 1.68 -20.98 14.64
N GLN A 347 2.60 -21.52 15.45
CA GLN A 347 2.89 -21.06 16.82
C GLN A 347 4.15 -20.16 16.86
N ARG A 348 4.68 -19.78 15.71
CA ARG A 348 5.86 -18.93 15.63
C ARG A 348 5.48 -17.47 15.87
N GLY A 349 6.34 -16.73 16.56
CA GLY A 349 6.22 -15.28 16.67
C GLY A 349 6.49 -14.61 15.33
N ALA A 350 5.76 -13.55 15.00
CA ALA A 350 6.00 -12.78 13.79
C ALA A 350 6.09 -11.28 14.08
N VAL A 351 7.12 -10.63 13.53
CA VAL A 351 7.28 -9.18 13.59
C VAL A 351 7.59 -8.67 12.20
N ARG A 352 6.81 -7.68 11.76
CA ARG A 352 7.10 -6.91 10.57
C ARG A 352 7.93 -5.69 10.94
N PHE A 353 9.12 -5.60 10.41
CA PHE A 353 9.94 -4.40 10.39
C PHE A 353 9.77 -3.71 9.04
N SER A 354 9.69 -2.38 9.04
CA SER A 354 9.61 -1.64 7.79
C SER A 354 10.43 -0.36 7.88
N PHE A 355 11.24 -0.16 6.85
CA PHE A 355 12.32 0.80 6.80
C PHE A 355 11.94 2.02 5.98
N SER A 356 12.62 3.14 6.25
CA SER A 356 12.54 4.37 5.47
C SER A 356 13.91 4.98 5.25
N LYS A 357 13.96 6.01 4.41
CA LYS A 357 15.18 6.80 4.16
C LYS A 357 15.78 7.46 5.42
N PHE A 358 15.01 7.58 6.48
CA PHE A 358 15.45 8.21 7.73
C PHE A 358 16.09 7.25 8.72
N ASN A 359 15.93 5.93 8.51
CA ASN A 359 16.54 4.94 9.39
C ASN A 359 18.07 4.88 9.19
N LYS A 360 18.77 4.48 10.26
CA LYS A 360 20.23 4.42 10.32
C LYS A 360 20.71 3.00 10.65
N PRO A 361 21.93 2.62 10.21
CA PRO A 361 22.50 1.30 10.53
C PRO A 361 22.56 0.99 12.02
N GLU A 362 22.86 1.99 12.86
CA GLU A 362 22.95 1.84 14.33
C GLU A 362 21.60 1.47 14.95
N GLU A 363 20.48 1.91 14.35
CA GLU A 363 19.13 1.55 14.79
C GLU A 363 18.85 0.07 14.53
N ILE A 364 19.36 -0.44 13.41
CA ILE A 364 19.25 -1.86 13.04
C ILE A 364 20.06 -2.71 14.01
N ASP A 365 21.30 -2.29 14.29
CA ASP A 365 22.17 -3.00 15.23
C ASP A 365 21.56 -3.10 16.61
N TYR A 366 21.10 -1.98 17.16
CA TYR A 366 20.44 -1.94 18.46
C TYR A 366 19.19 -2.84 18.49
N THR A 367 18.37 -2.79 17.44
CA THR A 367 17.15 -3.62 17.34
C THR A 367 17.49 -5.12 17.40
N VAL A 368 18.50 -5.56 16.64
CA VAL A 368 18.91 -6.98 16.63
C VAL A 368 19.53 -7.39 17.94
N ASP A 369 20.33 -6.52 18.59
CA ASP A 369 20.89 -6.81 19.92
C ASP A 369 19.80 -7.06 20.97
N LYS A 370 18.72 -6.24 20.96
CA LYS A 370 17.57 -6.42 21.85
C LYS A 370 16.81 -7.69 21.56
N LEU A 371 16.51 -7.97 20.28
CA LEU A 371 15.88 -9.22 19.88
C LEU A 371 16.70 -10.44 20.31
N THR A 372 18.02 -10.40 20.10
CA THR A 372 18.93 -11.48 20.51
C THR A 372 18.88 -11.72 22.02
N ALA A 373 18.78 -10.66 22.82
CA ALA A 373 18.68 -10.79 24.28
C ALA A 373 17.39 -11.49 24.72
N PHE A 374 16.25 -11.21 24.06
CA PHE A 374 14.97 -11.86 24.36
C PHE A 374 15.01 -13.38 24.12
N PHE A 375 15.71 -13.83 23.07
CA PHE A 375 15.80 -15.25 22.72
C PHE A 375 16.97 -16.00 23.40
N LYS A 376 17.93 -15.31 24.03
CA LYS A 376 19.04 -15.95 24.80
C LYS A 376 18.66 -16.32 26.22
N VAL A 377 17.64 -15.70 26.79
CA VAL A 377 17.19 -15.96 28.20
C VAL A 377 16.38 -17.25 28.32
N SER A 378 15.99 -17.87 27.22
CA SER A 378 15.10 -19.02 27.14
C SER A 378 15.84 -20.38 26.96
N VAL A 379 17.16 -20.45 27.25
CA VAL A 379 17.96 -21.71 27.17
C VAL A 379 18.36 -22.18 28.56
#